data_160e40b2bd2b5cf3d36d60073a950377
#
_entry.id   160e40b2bd2b5cf3d36d60073a950377
#
_cell.length_a   1.000
_cell.length_b   1.000
_cell.length_c   1.000
_cell.angle_alpha   90.00
_cell.angle_beta   90.00
_cell.angle_gamma   90.00
#
_symmetry.space_group_name_H-M   'P 1'
#
loop_
_entity.id
_entity.type
_entity.pdbx_description
1 polymer ?
#
loop_
_entity_poly.entity_id
_entity_poly.type
_entity_poly.pdbx_seq_one_letter_code
_entity_poly.pdbx_strand_id
1 'polypeptide(L)'
;MARKAAFHSLGCKVNSYETDAMRQSLLAAGYEEVPFAPGADLYVINTCTVTNVADRKSRQMLHRAKEMNPDAVVVAAGCYVQDAEDSLRADPAVDIIVGNHEKGMLPEILDAYYSDLMQSKGIAVSRISNVREYDELHFVPDGEHTRAFLKIQDGCNQFCSYCMIPYVRGRVRSRRSNEILREAEKLVERGYREIVLTGIHISSYGLDFEYPGTNRQTPYASAAETNFRLLDIIREISEIDGIERIRLGSLEPGIITEEFVREIAKIHKVCPSFHLSMQSGCDDTLLRMRRKYSTVDFAEKCALLRKYYDMPAIMTDIIAGFPGETEEEFSETLRFVSEIRFSRTHIFKYSVRKGTAAAKMAGQVPEKVKQARSAKLIELDKKERVVYAESFLGKKVSVLFEERAVVSGKKAFKGYTREYVPFIFYTGRDLANEIIELVPDSVTSRGELVARDEVCTQSVN
;
A
#
# COMPACT_ATOMS: atom_id res chain seq x y z
N MET A 1 1.20 4.87 -36.95
CA MET A 1 1.84 5.51 -35.77
C MET A 1 1.43 4.71 -34.55
N ALA A 2 2.31 4.56 -33.56
CA ALA A 2 1.96 3.95 -32.29
C ALA A 2 0.89 4.80 -31.58
N ARG A 3 -0.11 4.14 -30.95
CA ARG A 3 -1.11 4.86 -30.15
C ARG A 3 -0.48 5.31 -28.82
N LYS A 4 -0.78 6.53 -28.42
CA LYS A 4 -0.28 7.15 -27.18
C LYS A 4 -1.16 6.77 -26.01
N ALA A 5 -0.58 6.17 -24.98
CA ALA A 5 -1.26 5.73 -23.76
C ALA A 5 -0.79 6.51 -22.54
N ALA A 6 -1.72 6.98 -21.73
CA ALA A 6 -1.43 7.65 -20.45
C ALA A 6 -2.09 6.89 -19.28
N PHE A 7 -1.39 6.79 -18.16
CA PHE A 7 -1.80 5.98 -17.01
C PHE A 7 -1.99 6.84 -15.76
N HIS A 8 -2.97 6.45 -14.94
CA HIS A 8 -3.18 7.07 -13.64
C HIS A 8 -3.60 6.02 -12.60
N SER A 9 -2.83 5.94 -11.50
CA SER A 9 -3.11 5.03 -10.39
C SER A 9 -3.72 5.77 -9.21
N LEU A 10 -4.79 5.22 -8.66
CA LEU A 10 -5.43 5.68 -7.43
C LEU A 10 -5.41 4.56 -6.39
N GLY A 11 -5.23 4.91 -5.11
CA GLY A 11 -5.41 4.00 -3.99
C GLY A 11 -4.11 3.49 -3.38
N CYS A 12 -3.88 2.18 -3.41
CA CYS A 12 -2.85 1.50 -2.63
C CYS A 12 -1.66 1.01 -3.48
N LYS A 13 -0.62 0.52 -2.81
CA LYS A 13 0.59 -0.08 -3.44
C LYS A 13 0.25 -1.21 -4.42
N VAL A 14 -0.81 -1.99 -4.14
CA VAL A 14 -1.29 -3.04 -5.06
C VAL A 14 -1.81 -2.43 -6.35
N ASN A 15 -2.57 -1.33 -6.28
CA ASN A 15 -3.01 -0.64 -7.49
C ASN A 15 -1.84 -0.05 -8.28
N SER A 16 -0.82 0.50 -7.60
CA SER A 16 0.39 0.99 -8.29
C SER A 16 1.08 -0.13 -9.04
N TYR A 17 1.36 -1.26 -8.38
CA TYR A 17 1.91 -2.46 -9.00
C TYR A 17 1.11 -2.92 -10.23
N GLU A 18 -0.22 -3.00 -10.10
CA GLU A 18 -1.09 -3.42 -11.20
C GLU A 18 -1.15 -2.39 -12.35
N THR A 19 -0.99 -1.10 -12.04
CA THR A 19 -0.91 -0.06 -13.07
C THR A 19 0.38 -0.18 -13.86
N ASP A 20 1.51 -0.43 -13.19
CA ASP A 20 2.80 -0.65 -13.85
C ASP A 20 2.75 -1.90 -14.74
N ALA A 21 2.07 -2.95 -14.30
CA ALA A 21 1.88 -4.16 -15.10
C ALA A 21 1.06 -3.89 -16.38
N MET A 22 -0.09 -3.19 -16.26
CA MET A 22 -0.90 -2.79 -17.40
C MET A 22 -0.13 -1.87 -18.36
N ARG A 23 0.65 -0.94 -17.81
CA ARG A 23 1.51 -0.04 -18.57
C ARG A 23 2.49 -0.83 -19.43
N GLN A 24 3.24 -1.74 -18.84
CA GLN A 24 4.23 -2.54 -19.57
C GLN A 24 3.61 -3.50 -20.59
N SER A 25 2.47 -4.11 -20.29
CA SER A 25 1.78 -4.96 -21.26
C SER A 25 1.37 -4.16 -22.51
N LEU A 26 0.92 -2.91 -22.35
CA LEU A 26 0.59 -2.05 -23.47
C LEU A 26 1.82 -1.55 -24.24
N LEU A 27 2.92 -1.23 -23.56
CA LEU A 27 4.20 -0.90 -24.22
C LEU A 27 4.69 -2.08 -25.07
N ALA A 28 4.61 -3.31 -24.54
CA ALA A 28 4.94 -4.53 -25.28
C ALA A 28 4.02 -4.76 -26.47
N ALA A 29 2.76 -4.33 -26.40
CA ALA A 29 1.80 -4.34 -27.52
C ALA A 29 1.96 -3.18 -28.51
N GLY A 30 3.01 -2.34 -28.35
CA GLY A 30 3.36 -1.29 -29.31
C GLY A 30 2.72 0.07 -29.05
N TYR A 31 2.18 0.31 -27.86
CA TYR A 31 1.76 1.65 -27.44
C TYR A 31 2.96 2.50 -27.02
N GLU A 32 2.84 3.82 -27.15
CA GLU A 32 3.80 4.81 -26.67
C GLU A 32 3.29 5.43 -25.36
N GLU A 33 4.09 5.38 -24.28
CA GLU A 33 3.71 6.05 -23.03
C GLU A 33 3.88 7.56 -23.14
N VAL A 34 2.87 8.29 -22.67
CA VAL A 34 2.89 9.75 -22.58
C VAL A 34 2.40 10.20 -21.19
N PRO A 35 2.77 11.41 -20.75
CA PRO A 35 2.24 11.98 -19.50
C PRO A 35 0.71 12.00 -19.50
N PHE A 36 0.10 11.89 -18.30
CA PHE A 36 -1.34 12.03 -18.10
C PHE A 36 -1.79 13.50 -18.31
N ALA A 37 -1.83 13.89 -19.58
CA ALA A 37 -2.08 15.24 -20.08
C ALA A 37 -2.86 15.15 -21.41
N PRO A 38 -3.39 16.27 -21.95
CA PRO A 38 -4.03 16.28 -23.28
C PRO A 38 -3.11 15.72 -24.38
N GLY A 39 -3.71 14.92 -25.29
CA GLY A 39 -3.01 14.40 -26.47
C GLY A 39 -2.70 12.90 -26.43
N ALA A 40 -3.12 12.17 -25.40
CA ALA A 40 -3.14 10.71 -25.43
C ALA A 40 -4.34 10.17 -26.24
N ASP A 41 -4.17 9.03 -26.90
CA ASP A 41 -5.23 8.31 -27.62
C ASP A 41 -5.97 7.34 -26.68
N LEU A 42 -5.31 6.98 -25.57
CA LEU A 42 -5.81 6.04 -24.56
C LEU A 42 -5.47 6.56 -23.15
N TYR A 43 -6.44 6.58 -22.26
CA TYR A 43 -6.25 6.83 -20.84
C TYR A 43 -6.66 5.61 -20.03
N VAL A 44 -5.75 5.07 -19.24
CA VAL A 44 -6.00 3.94 -18.33
C VAL A 44 -5.99 4.43 -16.88
N ILE A 45 -7.14 4.38 -16.21
CA ILE A 45 -7.30 4.83 -14.84
C ILE A 45 -7.56 3.61 -13.93
N ASN A 46 -6.56 3.24 -13.12
CA ASN A 46 -6.72 2.19 -12.11
C ASN A 46 -7.35 2.79 -10.86
N THR A 47 -8.60 2.47 -10.63
CA THR A 47 -9.51 3.12 -9.68
C THR A 47 -9.47 2.50 -8.29
N CYS A 48 -9.88 3.26 -7.28
CA CYS A 48 -9.97 2.83 -5.89
C CYS A 48 -11.38 3.09 -5.32
N THR A 49 -11.83 2.21 -4.39
CA THR A 49 -13.15 2.28 -3.76
C THR A 49 -13.11 2.11 -2.22
N VAL A 50 -11.95 2.27 -1.58
CA VAL A 50 -11.84 2.09 -0.09
C VAL A 50 -12.61 3.15 0.69
N THR A 51 -12.82 4.34 0.11
CA THR A 51 -13.58 5.44 0.73
C THR A 51 -14.43 6.17 -0.32
N ASN A 52 -15.49 6.88 0.12
CA ASN A 52 -16.29 7.73 -0.77
C ASN A 52 -15.46 8.84 -1.45
N VAL A 53 -14.38 9.28 -0.79
CA VAL A 53 -13.43 10.24 -1.40
C VAL A 53 -12.67 9.58 -2.54
N ALA A 54 -12.28 8.31 -2.39
CA ALA A 54 -11.61 7.55 -3.45
C ALA A 54 -12.54 7.34 -4.66
N ASP A 55 -13.82 6.99 -4.44
CA ASP A 55 -14.81 6.87 -5.52
C ASP A 55 -14.98 8.18 -6.29
N ARG A 56 -15.11 9.30 -5.54
CA ARG A 56 -15.23 10.62 -6.16
C ARG A 56 -14.00 10.96 -7.00
N LYS A 57 -12.79 10.72 -6.47
CA LYS A 57 -11.54 10.93 -7.21
C LYS A 57 -11.46 10.05 -8.45
N SER A 58 -11.89 8.78 -8.35
CA SER A 58 -11.92 7.85 -9.48
C SER A 58 -12.78 8.41 -10.61
N ARG A 59 -14.03 8.83 -10.31
CA ARG A 59 -14.91 9.47 -11.31
C ARG A 59 -14.32 10.75 -11.87
N GLN A 60 -13.78 11.62 -11.02
CA GLN A 60 -13.15 12.87 -11.47
C GLN A 60 -12.02 12.63 -12.47
N MET A 61 -11.19 11.62 -12.24
CA MET A 61 -10.09 11.30 -13.17
C MET A 61 -10.58 10.71 -14.48
N LEU A 62 -11.63 9.88 -14.46
CA LEU A 62 -12.27 9.35 -15.68
C LEU A 62 -12.86 10.47 -16.54
N HIS A 63 -13.64 11.37 -15.93
CA HIS A 63 -14.22 12.53 -16.62
C HIS A 63 -13.13 13.48 -17.15
N ARG A 64 -12.11 13.77 -16.32
CA ARG A 64 -10.98 14.59 -16.74
C ARG A 64 -10.24 14.01 -17.95
N ALA A 65 -10.06 12.70 -18.02
CA ALA A 65 -9.45 12.05 -19.18
C ALA A 65 -10.26 12.31 -20.46
N LYS A 66 -11.59 12.17 -20.39
CA LYS A 66 -12.48 12.43 -21.53
C LYS A 66 -12.55 13.91 -21.91
N GLU A 67 -12.46 14.82 -20.95
CA GLU A 67 -12.34 16.27 -21.20
C GLU A 67 -11.03 16.66 -21.89
N MET A 68 -9.91 15.99 -21.53
CA MET A 68 -8.59 16.24 -22.14
C MET A 68 -8.52 15.84 -23.61
N ASN A 69 -9.19 14.76 -23.99
CA ASN A 69 -9.35 14.32 -25.38
C ASN A 69 -10.69 13.57 -25.52
N PRO A 70 -11.75 14.20 -26.07
CA PRO A 70 -13.05 13.57 -26.29
C PRO A 70 -13.03 12.32 -27.19
N ASP A 71 -12.04 12.24 -28.10
CA ASP A 71 -11.89 11.12 -29.03
C ASP A 71 -11.05 9.97 -28.46
N ALA A 72 -10.38 10.18 -27.33
CA ALA A 72 -9.58 9.15 -26.70
C ALA A 72 -10.46 8.04 -26.08
N VAL A 73 -9.93 6.82 -26.08
CA VAL A 73 -10.50 5.70 -25.33
C VAL A 73 -10.16 5.83 -23.86
N VAL A 74 -11.17 5.81 -22.99
CA VAL A 74 -11.01 5.89 -21.54
C VAL A 74 -11.33 4.53 -20.90
N VAL A 75 -10.32 3.92 -20.29
CA VAL A 75 -10.42 2.64 -19.59
C VAL A 75 -10.53 2.88 -18.09
N ALA A 76 -11.62 2.43 -17.49
CA ALA A 76 -11.78 2.30 -16.06
C ALA A 76 -11.35 0.90 -15.62
N ALA A 77 -10.34 0.77 -14.76
CA ALA A 77 -9.91 -0.50 -14.17
C ALA A 77 -9.95 -0.44 -12.65
N GLY A 78 -9.93 -1.58 -11.96
CA GLY A 78 -9.67 -1.63 -10.52
C GLY A 78 -10.89 -1.77 -9.61
N CYS A 79 -10.70 -1.45 -8.32
CA CYS A 79 -11.67 -1.76 -7.28
C CYS A 79 -13.01 -1.02 -7.41
N TYR A 80 -13.00 0.22 -7.91
CA TYR A 80 -14.25 0.98 -8.11
C TYR A 80 -15.09 0.36 -9.22
N VAL A 81 -14.48 -0.20 -10.25
CA VAL A 81 -15.17 -0.94 -11.30
C VAL A 81 -15.99 -2.10 -10.72
N GLN A 82 -15.39 -2.84 -9.82
CA GLN A 82 -15.99 -4.02 -9.21
C GLN A 82 -17.18 -3.68 -8.28
N ASP A 83 -17.19 -2.46 -7.72
CA ASP A 83 -18.24 -1.95 -6.81
C ASP A 83 -19.36 -1.21 -7.56
N ALA A 84 -19.06 -0.56 -8.69
CA ALA A 84 -19.92 0.40 -9.35
C ALA A 84 -20.10 0.13 -10.87
N GLU A 85 -20.03 -1.13 -11.29
CA GLU A 85 -20.09 -1.54 -12.69
C GLU A 85 -21.29 -0.92 -13.44
N ASP A 86 -22.51 -1.03 -12.90
CA ASP A 86 -23.72 -0.50 -13.53
C ASP A 86 -23.65 1.02 -13.75
N SER A 87 -23.09 1.75 -12.77
CA SER A 87 -22.93 3.19 -12.88
C SER A 87 -21.92 3.58 -13.95
N LEU A 88 -20.83 2.81 -14.09
CA LEU A 88 -19.82 3.02 -15.12
C LEU A 88 -20.31 2.61 -16.50
N ARG A 89 -21.19 1.61 -16.59
CA ARG A 89 -21.86 1.27 -17.86
C ARG A 89 -22.65 2.45 -18.43
N ALA A 90 -23.31 3.21 -17.57
CA ALA A 90 -24.10 4.38 -17.95
C ALA A 90 -23.26 5.66 -18.11
N ASP A 91 -22.01 5.68 -17.68
CA ASP A 91 -21.16 6.88 -17.69
C ASP A 91 -20.58 7.12 -19.11
N PRO A 92 -20.92 8.25 -19.77
CA PRO A 92 -20.43 8.52 -21.13
C PRO A 92 -18.92 8.82 -21.18
N ALA A 93 -18.27 9.11 -20.05
CA ALA A 93 -16.85 9.36 -20.01
C ALA A 93 -16.00 8.07 -20.01
N VAL A 94 -16.63 6.88 -19.96
CA VAL A 94 -15.94 5.58 -19.89
C VAL A 94 -16.27 4.75 -21.12
N ASP A 95 -15.27 4.33 -21.85
CA ASP A 95 -15.43 3.50 -23.05
C ASP A 95 -15.23 2.01 -22.75
N ILE A 96 -14.29 1.68 -21.85
CA ILE A 96 -13.96 0.30 -21.48
C ILE A 96 -13.95 0.15 -19.95
N ILE A 97 -14.48 -0.96 -19.47
CA ILE A 97 -14.57 -1.31 -18.05
C ILE A 97 -13.84 -2.64 -17.83
N VAL A 98 -12.79 -2.64 -16.99
CA VAL A 98 -11.91 -3.79 -16.72
C VAL A 98 -11.93 -4.14 -15.25
N GLY A 99 -12.37 -5.34 -14.90
CA GLY A 99 -12.36 -5.85 -13.53
C GLY A 99 -10.97 -6.09 -12.97
N ASN A 100 -10.91 -6.44 -11.69
CA ASN A 100 -9.62 -6.70 -11.03
C ASN A 100 -8.92 -7.95 -11.56
N HIS A 101 -9.67 -8.93 -12.05
CA HIS A 101 -9.16 -10.19 -12.59
C HIS A 101 -8.71 -10.07 -14.06
N GLU A 102 -9.25 -9.12 -14.80
CA GLU A 102 -9.04 -9.00 -16.25
C GLU A 102 -7.91 -8.02 -16.63
N LYS A 103 -7.20 -7.43 -15.67
CA LYS A 103 -6.15 -6.44 -15.93
C LYS A 103 -5.01 -6.95 -16.81
N GLY A 104 -4.66 -8.23 -16.67
CA GLY A 104 -3.65 -8.88 -17.50
C GLY A 104 -4.03 -9.02 -18.96
N MET A 105 -5.34 -8.96 -19.27
CA MET A 105 -5.89 -9.11 -20.63
C MET A 105 -6.16 -7.74 -21.29
N LEU A 106 -5.65 -6.65 -20.74
CA LEU A 106 -5.93 -5.31 -21.26
C LEU A 106 -5.55 -5.11 -22.73
N PRO A 107 -4.40 -5.61 -23.24
CA PRO A 107 -4.08 -5.53 -24.67
C PRO A 107 -5.13 -6.21 -25.57
N GLU A 108 -5.54 -7.43 -25.21
CA GLU A 108 -6.52 -8.21 -25.99
C GLU A 108 -7.91 -7.55 -25.96
N ILE A 109 -8.30 -6.95 -24.81
CA ILE A 109 -9.55 -6.21 -24.66
C ILE A 109 -9.55 -4.97 -25.58
N LEU A 110 -8.43 -4.25 -25.64
CA LEU A 110 -8.27 -3.09 -26.53
C LEU A 110 -8.27 -3.48 -27.99
N ASP A 111 -7.60 -4.58 -28.36
CA ASP A 111 -7.59 -5.08 -29.73
C ASP A 111 -9.01 -5.48 -30.17
N ALA A 112 -9.78 -6.15 -29.33
CA ALA A 112 -11.16 -6.47 -29.59
C ALA A 112 -12.04 -5.21 -29.74
N TYR A 113 -11.81 -4.20 -28.91
CA TYR A 113 -12.53 -2.92 -28.96
C TYR A 113 -12.26 -2.16 -30.29
N TYR A 114 -11.00 -2.06 -30.69
CA TYR A 114 -10.61 -1.35 -31.92
C TYR A 114 -10.98 -2.12 -33.21
N SER A 115 -11.14 -3.41 -33.11
CA SER A 115 -11.54 -4.28 -34.28
C SER A 115 -13.06 -4.33 -34.53
N ASP A 116 -13.84 -3.45 -33.89
CA ASP A 116 -15.31 -3.44 -33.92
C ASP A 116 -16.00 -4.78 -33.52
N LEU A 117 -15.24 -5.69 -32.90
CA LEU A 117 -15.79 -6.92 -32.32
C LEU A 117 -16.67 -6.63 -31.09
N MET A 118 -16.51 -5.45 -30.48
CA MET A 118 -17.40 -4.92 -29.45
C MET A 118 -18.34 -3.87 -30.04
N GLN A 119 -19.57 -4.26 -30.38
CA GLN A 119 -20.60 -3.34 -30.90
C GLN A 119 -21.15 -2.34 -29.88
N SER A 120 -20.59 -2.31 -28.68
CA SER A 120 -20.97 -1.46 -27.55
C SER A 120 -19.77 -1.24 -26.64
N LYS A 121 -19.97 -0.47 -25.54
CA LYS A 121 -18.99 -0.25 -24.49
C LYS A 121 -18.26 -1.55 -24.10
N GLY A 122 -16.94 -1.56 -24.16
CA GLY A 122 -16.12 -2.73 -23.80
C GLY A 122 -16.27 -3.07 -22.33
N ILE A 123 -16.72 -4.26 -22.00
CA ILE A 123 -16.91 -4.70 -20.60
C ILE A 123 -16.26 -6.06 -20.41
N ALA A 124 -15.24 -6.07 -19.56
CA ALA A 124 -14.54 -7.27 -19.11
C ALA A 124 -14.49 -7.26 -17.57
N VAL A 125 -15.54 -7.79 -16.94
CA VAL A 125 -15.69 -7.83 -15.47
C VAL A 125 -16.26 -9.17 -15.07
N SER A 126 -15.45 -9.98 -14.39
CA SER A 126 -15.89 -11.25 -13.81
C SER A 126 -16.42 -11.06 -12.39
N ARG A 127 -17.28 -11.98 -11.95
CA ARG A 127 -17.68 -12.05 -10.55
C ARG A 127 -16.47 -12.45 -9.71
N ILE A 128 -15.86 -11.48 -9.04
CA ILE A 128 -14.64 -11.66 -8.24
C ILE A 128 -14.77 -12.75 -7.15
N SER A 129 -16.00 -13.01 -6.67
CA SER A 129 -16.28 -14.09 -5.73
C SER A 129 -15.99 -15.49 -6.28
N ASN A 130 -15.94 -15.65 -7.60
CA ASN A 130 -15.70 -16.92 -8.27
C ASN A 130 -14.22 -17.15 -8.62
N VAL A 131 -13.40 -16.10 -8.56
CA VAL A 131 -11.98 -16.16 -8.85
C VAL A 131 -11.25 -16.90 -7.71
N ARG A 132 -10.48 -17.93 -8.06
CA ARG A 132 -9.78 -18.80 -7.09
C ARG A 132 -8.26 -18.76 -7.24
N GLU A 133 -7.78 -18.45 -8.43
CA GLU A 133 -6.36 -18.41 -8.74
C GLU A 133 -5.81 -16.99 -8.66
N TYR A 134 -4.52 -16.88 -8.40
CA TYR A 134 -3.82 -15.60 -8.44
C TYR A 134 -3.60 -15.21 -9.91
N ASP A 135 -3.84 -13.94 -10.21
CA ASP A 135 -3.65 -13.39 -11.55
C ASP A 135 -2.18 -12.99 -11.73
N GLU A 136 -1.44 -13.76 -12.50
CA GLU A 136 -0.06 -13.41 -12.84
C GLU A 136 -0.02 -12.25 -13.82
N LEU A 137 0.57 -11.16 -13.38
CA LEU A 137 0.84 -9.99 -14.20
C LEU A 137 2.33 -10.01 -14.53
N HIS A 138 2.69 -10.64 -15.66
CA HIS A 138 4.08 -10.78 -16.08
C HIS A 138 4.65 -9.44 -16.54
N PHE A 139 5.30 -8.73 -15.63
CA PHE A 139 5.99 -7.49 -15.97
C PHE A 139 7.28 -7.33 -15.16
N VAL A 140 8.12 -6.39 -15.58
CA VAL A 140 9.33 -5.99 -14.85
C VAL A 140 9.40 -4.47 -14.83
N PRO A 141 9.39 -3.81 -13.67
CA PRO A 141 9.48 -2.35 -13.56
C PRO A 141 10.70 -1.78 -14.30
N ASP A 142 10.58 -0.58 -14.85
CA ASP A 142 11.58 0.02 -15.74
C ASP A 142 12.82 0.60 -15.05
N GLY A 143 12.94 0.46 -13.72
CA GLY A 143 14.09 0.98 -12.97
C GLY A 143 14.05 2.47 -12.63
N GLU A 144 12.92 3.14 -12.87
CA GLU A 144 12.75 4.58 -12.52
C GLU A 144 12.67 4.84 -11.01
N HIS A 145 12.41 3.78 -10.21
CA HIS A 145 12.28 3.87 -8.76
C HIS A 145 13.41 3.13 -8.06
N THR A 146 13.73 3.56 -6.85
CA THR A 146 14.74 2.90 -6.00
C THR A 146 14.20 1.71 -5.22
N ARG A 147 12.86 1.64 -5.09
CA ARG A 147 12.13 0.55 -4.42
C ARG A 147 11.14 -0.07 -5.36
N ALA A 148 11.11 -1.40 -5.43
CA ALA A 148 10.11 -2.14 -6.18
C ALA A 148 9.02 -2.71 -5.26
N PHE A 149 7.77 -2.61 -5.70
CA PHE A 149 6.68 -3.36 -5.08
C PHE A 149 6.62 -4.75 -5.69
N LEU A 150 6.65 -5.78 -4.86
CA LEU A 150 6.50 -7.17 -5.26
C LEU A 150 5.19 -7.70 -4.69
N LYS A 151 4.18 -7.86 -5.54
CA LYS A 151 2.87 -8.35 -5.12
C LYS A 151 2.89 -9.86 -4.97
N ILE A 152 2.70 -10.34 -3.73
CA ILE A 152 2.75 -11.76 -3.39
C ILE A 152 1.36 -12.35 -3.10
N GLN A 153 0.32 -11.52 -2.93
CA GLN A 153 -0.98 -11.97 -2.46
C GLN A 153 -2.08 -10.98 -2.89
N ASP A 154 -3.31 -11.47 -3.13
CA ASP A 154 -4.51 -10.67 -3.37
C ASP A 154 -5.72 -11.22 -2.61
N GLY A 155 -6.77 -10.38 -2.46
CA GLY A 155 -8.00 -10.72 -1.74
C GLY A 155 -7.83 -10.84 -0.22
N CYS A 156 -8.96 -10.99 0.50
CA CYS A 156 -8.97 -11.04 1.96
C CYS A 156 -10.20 -11.79 2.48
N ASN A 157 -10.02 -12.62 3.53
CA ASN A 157 -11.09 -13.39 4.17
C ASN A 157 -11.53 -12.82 5.54
N GLN A 158 -11.06 -11.63 5.93
CA GLN A 158 -11.35 -11.09 7.29
C GLN A 158 -12.78 -10.57 7.44
N PHE A 159 -13.40 -10.04 6.39
CA PHE A 159 -14.77 -9.49 6.43
C PHE A 159 -15.01 -8.52 7.59
N CYS A 160 -14.03 -7.64 7.86
CA CYS A 160 -14.20 -6.54 8.81
C CYS A 160 -15.48 -5.76 8.46
N SER A 161 -16.24 -5.33 9.46
CA SER A 161 -17.59 -4.78 9.27
C SER A 161 -17.68 -3.55 8.36
N TYR A 162 -16.59 -2.83 8.17
CA TYR A 162 -16.47 -1.61 7.35
C TYR A 162 -15.86 -1.83 5.97
N CYS A 163 -15.30 -3.03 5.70
CA CYS A 163 -14.37 -3.21 4.59
C CYS A 163 -15.05 -3.76 3.33
N MET A 164 -14.78 -3.12 2.20
CA MET A 164 -15.25 -3.54 0.87
C MET A 164 -14.31 -4.55 0.18
N ILE A 165 -13.09 -4.71 0.67
CA ILE A 165 -12.07 -5.52 0.00
C ILE A 165 -12.51 -6.94 -0.35
N PRO A 166 -13.14 -7.73 0.56
CA PRO A 166 -13.59 -9.07 0.19
C PRO A 166 -14.61 -9.11 -0.95
N TYR A 167 -15.30 -8.01 -1.19
CA TYR A 167 -16.34 -7.89 -2.22
C TYR A 167 -15.80 -7.41 -3.57
N VAL A 168 -14.70 -6.64 -3.55
CA VAL A 168 -14.11 -6.05 -4.77
C VAL A 168 -12.80 -6.71 -5.21
N ARG A 169 -12.13 -7.45 -4.30
CA ARG A 169 -10.92 -8.22 -4.62
C ARG A 169 -11.06 -9.72 -4.36
N GLY A 170 -12.18 -10.14 -3.80
CA GLY A 170 -12.48 -11.56 -3.56
C GLY A 170 -11.71 -12.15 -2.38
N ARG A 171 -11.61 -13.47 -2.41
CA ARG A 171 -10.96 -14.28 -1.38
C ARG A 171 -9.43 -14.23 -1.50
N VAL A 172 -8.77 -14.69 -0.44
CA VAL A 172 -7.32 -14.86 -0.42
C VAL A 172 -6.86 -15.68 -1.62
N ARG A 173 -5.89 -15.16 -2.34
CA ARG A 173 -5.17 -15.81 -3.43
C ARG A 173 -3.70 -15.47 -3.28
N SER A 174 -2.88 -16.49 -3.13
CA SER A 174 -1.44 -16.35 -2.96
C SER A 174 -0.72 -16.68 -4.26
N ARG A 175 0.30 -15.90 -4.55
CA ARG A 175 1.18 -16.08 -5.69
C ARG A 175 2.15 -17.23 -5.42
N ARG A 176 2.49 -18.03 -6.43
CA ARG A 176 3.45 -19.13 -6.32
C ARG A 176 4.86 -18.59 -6.03
N SER A 177 5.59 -19.28 -5.15
CA SER A 177 6.94 -18.84 -4.74
C SER A 177 7.92 -18.72 -5.91
N ASN A 178 7.92 -19.69 -6.83
CA ASN A 178 8.77 -19.67 -8.01
C ASN A 178 8.54 -18.42 -8.91
N GLU A 179 7.31 -17.94 -9.03
CA GLU A 179 7.00 -16.72 -9.79
C GLU A 179 7.44 -15.46 -9.04
N ILE A 180 7.30 -15.47 -7.71
CA ILE A 180 7.77 -14.37 -6.85
C ILE A 180 9.29 -14.24 -6.94
N LEU A 181 10.02 -15.33 -6.81
CA LEU A 181 11.49 -15.35 -6.86
C LEU A 181 12.00 -14.91 -8.24
N ARG A 182 11.41 -15.44 -9.32
CA ARG A 182 11.76 -15.04 -10.69
C ARG A 182 11.56 -13.54 -10.95
N GLU A 183 10.50 -12.95 -10.40
CA GLU A 183 10.30 -11.50 -10.50
C GLU A 183 11.30 -10.74 -9.61
N ALA A 184 11.59 -11.21 -8.40
CA ALA A 184 12.57 -10.62 -7.51
C ALA A 184 13.98 -10.58 -8.15
N GLU A 185 14.41 -11.66 -8.80
CA GLU A 185 15.67 -11.72 -9.56
C GLU A 185 15.70 -10.67 -10.68
N LYS A 186 14.63 -10.57 -11.48
CA LYS A 186 14.53 -9.53 -12.53
C LYS A 186 14.56 -8.12 -11.99
N LEU A 187 14.00 -7.88 -10.80
CA LEU A 187 14.08 -6.57 -10.14
C LEU A 187 15.53 -6.22 -9.79
N VAL A 188 16.30 -7.17 -9.29
CA VAL A 188 17.74 -6.98 -9.02
C VAL A 188 18.51 -6.69 -10.31
N GLU A 189 18.26 -7.44 -11.39
CA GLU A 189 18.88 -7.21 -12.70
C GLU A 189 18.61 -5.76 -13.23
N ARG A 190 17.48 -5.15 -12.83
CA ARG A 190 17.12 -3.76 -13.13
C ARG A 190 17.70 -2.75 -12.14
N GLY A 191 18.49 -3.20 -11.15
CA GLY A 191 19.17 -2.35 -10.20
C GLY A 191 18.38 -1.99 -8.95
N TYR A 192 17.22 -2.60 -8.70
CA TYR A 192 16.47 -2.37 -7.46
C TYR A 192 17.19 -3.00 -6.27
N ARG A 193 17.37 -2.24 -5.20
CA ARG A 193 18.06 -2.67 -3.98
C ARG A 193 17.10 -2.92 -2.80
N GLU A 194 15.92 -2.31 -2.82
CA GLU A 194 14.86 -2.53 -1.82
C GLU A 194 13.62 -3.11 -2.47
N ILE A 195 13.14 -4.25 -1.93
CA ILE A 195 11.88 -4.87 -2.32
C ILE A 195 10.84 -4.66 -1.22
N VAL A 196 9.66 -4.21 -1.59
CA VAL A 196 8.51 -4.07 -0.68
C VAL A 196 7.52 -5.19 -0.98
N LEU A 197 7.46 -6.22 -0.13
CA LEU A 197 6.47 -7.27 -0.23
C LEU A 197 5.08 -6.67 -0.01
N THR A 198 4.22 -6.74 -1.01
CA THR A 198 2.90 -6.13 -0.97
C THR A 198 1.79 -7.12 -1.29
N GLY A 199 0.60 -6.79 -0.84
CA GLY A 199 -0.62 -7.56 -1.06
C GLY A 199 -1.77 -6.89 -0.33
N ILE A 200 -2.93 -7.48 -0.44
CA ILE A 200 -4.13 -7.00 0.28
C ILE A 200 -4.08 -7.43 1.75
N HIS A 201 -3.59 -8.63 2.01
CA HIS A 201 -3.45 -9.17 3.38
C HIS A 201 -2.30 -10.19 3.41
N ILE A 202 -1.06 -9.70 3.37
CA ILE A 202 0.13 -10.57 3.24
C ILE A 202 0.27 -11.57 4.39
N SER A 203 -0.29 -11.28 5.56
CA SER A 203 -0.36 -12.24 6.69
C SER A 203 -1.16 -13.51 6.37
N SER A 204 -1.95 -13.51 5.30
CA SER A 204 -2.67 -14.69 4.80
C SER A 204 -1.98 -15.39 3.64
N TYR A 205 -0.74 -15.00 3.31
CA TYR A 205 0.01 -15.64 2.24
C TYR A 205 0.15 -17.15 2.49
N GLY A 206 -0.20 -17.96 1.48
CA GLY A 206 -0.10 -19.41 1.50
C GLY A 206 -1.28 -20.16 2.11
N LEU A 207 -2.25 -19.47 2.76
CA LEU A 207 -3.43 -20.13 3.36
C LEU A 207 -4.28 -20.89 2.34
N ASP A 208 -4.38 -20.38 1.13
CA ASP A 208 -5.16 -20.96 0.04
C ASP A 208 -4.47 -22.15 -0.63
N PHE A 209 -3.18 -22.35 -0.43
CA PHE A 209 -2.46 -23.52 -0.95
C PHE A 209 -2.89 -24.84 -0.29
N GLU A 210 -3.29 -24.79 1.00
CA GLU A 210 -3.73 -25.97 1.74
C GLU A 210 -5.24 -26.22 1.63
N TYR A 211 -6.01 -25.14 1.43
CA TYR A 211 -7.48 -25.21 1.43
C TYR A 211 -8.06 -24.52 0.17
N PRO A 212 -7.77 -25.01 -1.03
CA PRO A 212 -8.26 -24.40 -2.25
C PRO A 212 -9.80 -24.41 -2.27
N GLY A 213 -10.40 -23.25 -2.38
CA GLY A 213 -11.84 -23.08 -2.54
C GLY A 213 -12.70 -23.18 -1.30
N THR A 214 -12.13 -23.31 -0.12
CA THR A 214 -12.93 -23.32 1.11
C THR A 214 -13.41 -21.91 1.49
N ASN A 215 -14.73 -21.78 1.72
CA ASN A 215 -15.35 -20.60 2.35
C ASN A 215 -15.03 -20.53 3.87
N ARG A 216 -14.14 -21.37 4.38
CA ARG A 216 -13.78 -21.29 5.77
C ARG A 216 -13.17 -19.91 6.01
N GLN A 217 -13.89 -19.11 6.82
CA GLN A 217 -13.19 -18.19 7.71
C GLN A 217 -12.30 -19.13 8.54
N THR A 218 -11.09 -19.39 8.05
CA THR A 218 -10.12 -20.03 8.90
C THR A 218 -9.99 -19.08 10.09
N PRO A 219 -10.46 -19.48 11.30
CA PRO A 219 -9.91 -18.89 12.50
C PRO A 219 -8.41 -18.97 12.24
N TYR A 220 -7.63 -17.91 12.48
CA TYR A 220 -6.18 -17.97 12.37
C TYR A 220 -5.76 -19.43 12.56
N ALA A 221 -5.63 -20.18 11.43
CA ALA A 221 -5.12 -21.54 11.46
C ALA A 221 -3.91 -21.43 12.31
N SER A 222 -3.78 -22.30 13.28
CA SER A 222 -2.84 -22.13 14.38
C SER A 222 -1.69 -21.21 13.97
N ALA A 223 -1.47 -20.11 14.64
CA ALA A 223 -0.60 -19.03 14.17
C ALA A 223 0.73 -19.55 13.57
N ALA A 224 1.15 -20.75 13.98
CA ALA A 224 2.29 -21.49 13.49
C ALA A 224 2.24 -21.84 11.99
N GLU A 225 1.13 -22.36 11.46
CA GLU A 225 1.09 -22.84 10.05
C GLU A 225 1.05 -21.67 9.05
N THR A 226 0.36 -20.58 9.40
CA THR A 226 0.29 -19.38 8.55
C THR A 226 1.60 -18.61 8.54
N ASN A 227 2.29 -18.58 9.69
CA ASN A 227 3.54 -17.84 9.85
C ASN A 227 4.68 -18.46 9.05
N PHE A 228 4.71 -19.77 8.92
CA PHE A 228 5.76 -20.46 8.19
C PHE A 228 5.83 -20.02 6.72
N ARG A 229 4.70 -19.80 6.05
CA ARG A 229 4.69 -19.53 4.61
C ARG A 229 5.14 -18.15 4.21
N LEU A 230 4.69 -17.11 4.93
CA LEU A 230 5.22 -15.76 4.71
C LEU A 230 6.70 -15.69 5.11
N LEU A 231 7.09 -16.38 6.17
CA LEU A 231 8.48 -16.47 6.60
C LEU A 231 9.35 -17.18 5.56
N ASP A 232 8.85 -18.25 4.94
CA ASP A 232 9.61 -19.01 3.93
C ASP A 232 9.90 -18.12 2.71
N ILE A 233 8.89 -17.44 2.17
CA ILE A 233 9.11 -16.54 1.03
C ILE A 233 10.03 -15.36 1.37
N ILE A 234 9.99 -14.84 2.61
CA ILE A 234 10.93 -13.82 3.08
C ILE A 234 12.36 -14.37 3.11
N ARG A 235 12.56 -15.61 3.58
CA ARG A 235 13.87 -16.29 3.59
C ARG A 235 14.38 -16.49 2.17
N GLU A 236 13.57 -17.07 1.30
CA GLU A 236 13.95 -17.33 -0.10
C GLU A 236 14.35 -16.03 -0.82
N ILE A 237 13.58 -14.96 -0.68
CA ILE A 237 13.93 -13.64 -1.25
C ILE A 237 15.21 -13.09 -0.63
N SER A 238 15.47 -13.35 0.66
CA SER A 238 16.66 -12.85 1.32
C SER A 238 17.96 -13.50 0.81
N GLU A 239 17.89 -14.69 0.22
CA GLU A 239 19.05 -15.38 -0.38
C GLU A 239 19.43 -14.82 -1.76
N ILE A 240 18.58 -14.02 -2.40
CA ILE A 240 18.86 -13.41 -3.69
C ILE A 240 19.97 -12.35 -3.52
N ASP A 241 21.08 -12.54 -4.25
CA ASP A 241 22.16 -11.56 -4.30
C ASP A 241 21.68 -10.24 -4.92
N GLY A 242 22.15 -9.11 -4.40
CA GLY A 242 21.76 -7.78 -4.88
C GLY A 242 20.52 -7.19 -4.18
N ILE A 243 19.69 -7.99 -3.51
CA ILE A 243 18.67 -7.46 -2.61
C ILE A 243 19.36 -7.06 -1.30
N GLU A 244 19.25 -5.79 -0.93
CA GLU A 244 19.83 -5.26 0.31
C GLU A 244 18.79 -5.00 1.39
N ARG A 245 17.53 -4.75 0.98
CA ARG A 245 16.44 -4.46 1.91
C ARG A 245 15.15 -5.17 1.49
N ILE A 246 14.49 -5.76 2.46
CA ILE A 246 13.15 -6.34 2.34
C ILE A 246 12.25 -5.59 3.31
N ARG A 247 11.22 -4.95 2.78
CA ARG A 247 10.21 -4.26 3.57
C ARG A 247 8.88 -4.98 3.49
N LEU A 248 8.23 -5.15 4.62
CA LEU A 248 6.95 -5.83 4.69
C LEU A 248 5.80 -4.81 4.51
N GLY A 249 4.80 -5.18 3.73
CA GLY A 249 3.53 -4.47 3.66
C GLY A 249 2.76 -4.56 5.00
N SER A 250 1.48 -4.18 4.97
CA SER A 250 0.64 -4.19 6.18
C SER A 250 0.44 -5.60 6.72
N LEU A 251 0.71 -5.75 8.01
CA LEU A 251 0.56 -7.01 8.75
C LEU A 251 -0.67 -6.96 9.66
N GLU A 252 -1.33 -8.10 9.77
CA GLU A 252 -2.33 -8.32 10.81
C GLU A 252 -1.63 -8.65 12.13
N PRO A 253 -2.05 -8.10 13.28
CA PRO A 253 -1.37 -8.35 14.57
C PRO A 253 -1.19 -9.83 14.92
N GLY A 254 -2.12 -10.69 14.49
CA GLY A 254 -2.09 -12.13 14.77
C GLY A 254 -0.86 -12.87 14.23
N ILE A 255 -0.18 -12.37 13.18
CA ILE A 255 1.05 -12.99 12.67
C ILE A 255 2.27 -12.71 13.55
N ILE A 256 2.21 -11.67 14.39
CA ILE A 256 3.31 -11.27 15.26
C ILE A 256 3.37 -12.22 16.46
N THR A 257 3.94 -13.40 16.23
CA THR A 257 4.26 -14.39 17.27
C THR A 257 5.74 -14.29 17.63
N GLU A 258 6.10 -14.81 18.81
CA GLU A 258 7.52 -14.79 19.24
C GLU A 258 8.41 -15.56 18.25
N GLU A 259 7.91 -16.67 17.73
CA GLU A 259 8.63 -17.46 16.73
C GLU A 259 8.84 -16.66 15.44
N PHE A 260 7.78 -16.07 14.87
CA PHE A 260 7.88 -15.27 13.65
C PHE A 260 8.86 -14.10 13.83
N VAL A 261 8.72 -13.32 14.93
CA VAL A 261 9.58 -12.16 15.16
C VAL A 261 11.03 -12.57 15.36
N ARG A 262 11.28 -13.63 16.14
CA ARG A 262 12.61 -14.17 16.36
C ARG A 262 13.28 -14.61 15.04
N GLU A 263 12.52 -15.26 14.16
CA GLU A 263 13.06 -15.76 12.91
C GLU A 263 13.30 -14.64 11.88
N ILE A 264 12.37 -13.68 11.73
CA ILE A 264 12.60 -12.54 10.82
C ILE A 264 13.71 -11.61 11.32
N ALA A 265 13.93 -11.51 12.63
CA ALA A 265 15.01 -10.70 13.19
C ALA A 265 16.42 -11.24 12.87
N LYS A 266 16.54 -12.53 12.51
CA LYS A 266 17.79 -13.14 12.03
C LYS A 266 18.11 -12.75 10.58
N ILE A 267 17.11 -12.30 9.82
CA ILE A 267 17.25 -11.93 8.42
C ILE A 267 17.63 -10.45 8.34
N HIS A 268 18.91 -10.15 8.29
CA HIS A 268 19.43 -8.79 8.33
C HIS A 268 18.89 -7.88 7.21
N LYS A 269 18.47 -8.44 6.06
CA LYS A 269 17.88 -7.68 4.96
C LYS A 269 16.46 -7.17 5.30
N VAL A 270 15.74 -7.79 6.25
CA VAL A 270 14.42 -7.31 6.68
C VAL A 270 14.55 -5.97 7.41
N CYS A 271 13.83 -4.97 6.92
CA CYS A 271 13.80 -3.65 7.52
C CYS A 271 13.01 -3.67 8.84
N PRO A 272 13.51 -3.05 9.94
CA PRO A 272 12.80 -2.94 11.21
C PRO A 272 11.68 -1.90 11.15
N SER A 273 10.74 -2.10 10.24
CA SER A 273 9.65 -1.19 9.93
C SER A 273 8.38 -2.01 9.70
N PHE A 274 7.44 -1.95 10.64
CA PHE A 274 6.27 -2.80 10.71
C PHE A 274 4.99 -1.97 10.70
N HIS A 275 4.16 -2.17 9.70
CA HIS A 275 2.83 -1.59 9.67
C HIS A 275 1.82 -2.62 10.19
N LEU A 276 1.29 -2.41 11.41
CA LEU A 276 0.30 -3.27 12.05
C LEU A 276 -1.08 -2.62 11.98
N SER A 277 -2.06 -3.33 11.41
CA SER A 277 -3.41 -2.79 11.21
C SER A 277 -4.23 -2.78 12.50
N MET A 278 -4.17 -1.69 13.30
CA MET A 278 -4.88 -1.56 14.58
C MET A 278 -6.35 -1.18 14.42
N GLN A 279 -6.62 -0.13 13.66
CA GLN A 279 -7.93 0.47 13.36
C GLN A 279 -8.57 1.26 14.50
N SER A 280 -8.51 0.83 15.76
CA SER A 280 -8.98 1.51 16.96
C SER A 280 -8.19 1.09 18.19
N GLY A 281 -8.05 1.97 19.17
CA GLY A 281 -7.46 1.69 20.49
C GLY A 281 -8.50 1.48 21.58
N CYS A 282 -9.72 1.07 21.24
CA CYS A 282 -10.79 0.72 22.19
C CYS A 282 -11.39 -0.63 21.80
N ASP A 283 -11.50 -1.54 22.75
CA ASP A 283 -11.93 -2.93 22.52
C ASP A 283 -13.39 -3.03 22.06
N ASP A 284 -14.30 -2.23 22.59
CA ASP A 284 -15.70 -2.19 22.16
C ASP A 284 -15.82 -1.75 20.68
N THR A 285 -15.01 -0.78 20.25
CA THR A 285 -14.96 -0.37 18.86
C THR A 285 -14.34 -1.47 17.98
N LEU A 286 -13.26 -2.13 18.41
CA LEU A 286 -12.64 -3.27 17.71
C LEU A 286 -13.63 -4.43 17.53
N LEU A 287 -14.43 -4.74 18.56
CA LEU A 287 -15.47 -5.75 18.48
C LEU A 287 -16.52 -5.41 17.41
N ARG A 288 -17.03 -4.17 17.40
CA ARG A 288 -17.97 -3.70 16.37
C ARG A 288 -17.34 -3.71 14.96
N MET A 289 -16.04 -3.45 14.85
CA MET A 289 -15.26 -3.58 13.62
C MET A 289 -15.05 -5.04 13.18
N ARG A 290 -15.40 -6.03 14.03
CA ARG A 290 -15.12 -7.46 13.85
C ARG A 290 -13.62 -7.75 13.78
N ARG A 291 -12.83 -7.04 14.61
CA ARG A 291 -11.40 -7.36 14.77
C ARG A 291 -11.26 -8.56 15.73
N LYS A 292 -10.18 -9.33 15.52
CA LYS A 292 -9.96 -10.60 16.25
C LYS A 292 -8.84 -10.51 17.28
N TYR A 293 -8.58 -9.32 17.77
CA TYR A 293 -7.59 -9.01 18.81
C TYR A 293 -8.11 -7.87 19.66
N SER A 294 -7.66 -7.82 20.89
CA SER A 294 -7.87 -6.74 21.84
C SER A 294 -6.74 -5.70 21.79
N THR A 295 -6.91 -4.58 22.48
CA THR A 295 -5.85 -3.59 22.69
C THR A 295 -4.67 -4.17 23.45
N VAL A 296 -4.92 -5.06 24.41
CA VAL A 296 -3.88 -5.79 25.17
C VAL A 296 -3.06 -6.66 24.22
N ASP A 297 -3.71 -7.50 23.42
CA ASP A 297 -3.02 -8.32 22.41
C ASP A 297 -2.16 -7.46 21.50
N PHE A 298 -2.68 -6.34 21.03
CA PHE A 298 -1.95 -5.43 20.14
C PHE A 298 -0.72 -4.84 20.82
N ALA A 299 -0.84 -4.41 22.08
CA ALA A 299 0.28 -3.87 22.86
C ALA A 299 1.39 -4.93 23.06
N GLU A 300 1.00 -6.18 23.35
CA GLU A 300 1.95 -7.30 23.46
C GLU A 300 2.72 -7.53 22.15
N LYS A 301 2.05 -7.43 20.98
CA LYS A 301 2.73 -7.54 19.67
C LYS A 301 3.75 -6.41 19.45
N CYS A 302 3.39 -5.19 19.85
CA CYS A 302 4.32 -4.05 19.80
C CYS A 302 5.52 -4.24 20.74
N ALA A 303 5.27 -4.73 21.95
CA ALA A 303 6.33 -5.03 22.93
C ALA A 303 7.27 -6.13 22.41
N LEU A 304 6.69 -7.16 21.75
CA LEU A 304 7.45 -8.25 21.17
C LEU A 304 8.39 -7.79 20.06
N LEU A 305 7.92 -6.92 19.15
CA LEU A 305 8.80 -6.31 18.13
C LEU A 305 9.94 -5.51 18.77
N ARG A 306 9.67 -4.73 19.82
CA ARG A 306 10.67 -3.96 20.55
C ARG A 306 11.66 -4.82 21.37
N LYS A 307 11.30 -6.06 21.69
CA LYS A 307 12.20 -7.04 22.33
C LYS A 307 13.29 -7.54 21.37
N TYR A 308 12.96 -7.70 20.09
CA TYR A 308 13.85 -8.31 19.09
C TYR A 308 14.54 -7.31 18.17
N TYR A 309 14.03 -6.08 18.08
CA TYR A 309 14.61 -5.02 17.26
C TYR A 309 14.92 -3.78 18.10
N ASP A 310 16.07 -3.18 17.88
CA ASP A 310 16.39 -1.87 18.45
C ASP A 310 15.60 -0.79 17.69
N MET A 311 14.79 -0.03 18.40
CA MET A 311 13.96 1.07 17.86
C MET A 311 13.17 0.73 16.58
N PRO A 312 12.38 -0.36 16.53
CA PRO A 312 11.61 -0.67 15.32
C PRO A 312 10.55 0.41 15.07
N ALA A 313 10.39 0.80 13.81
CA ALA A 313 9.26 1.62 13.42
C ALA A 313 7.98 0.78 13.47
N ILE A 314 7.05 1.14 14.34
CA ILE A 314 5.72 0.56 14.39
C ILE A 314 4.74 1.61 13.88
N MET A 315 4.08 1.29 12.76
CA MET A 315 3.09 2.15 12.11
C MET A 315 1.71 1.50 12.15
N THR A 316 0.67 2.32 12.06
CA THR A 316 -0.70 1.79 12.05
C THR A 316 -1.69 2.67 11.31
N ASP A 317 -2.85 2.09 10.97
CA ASP A 317 -4.04 2.82 10.53
C ASP A 317 -5.03 2.98 11.68
N ILE A 318 -5.73 4.13 11.74
CA ILE A 318 -6.76 4.44 12.72
C ILE A 318 -7.99 5.01 12.01
N ILE A 319 -9.16 4.48 12.33
CA ILE A 319 -10.45 4.96 11.81
C ILE A 319 -11.15 5.75 12.91
N ALA A 320 -11.26 7.06 12.75
CA ALA A 320 -11.97 7.95 13.67
C ALA A 320 -13.47 8.04 13.33
N GLY A 321 -14.32 7.98 14.35
CA GLY A 321 -15.77 8.13 14.22
C GLY A 321 -16.46 6.92 13.60
N PHE A 322 -16.06 5.73 14.02
CA PHE A 322 -16.76 4.49 13.68
C PHE A 322 -18.19 4.48 14.27
N PRO A 323 -19.19 3.83 13.65
CA PRO A 323 -20.56 3.77 14.19
C PRO A 323 -20.59 3.32 15.65
N GLY A 324 -21.27 4.10 16.50
CA GLY A 324 -21.38 3.86 17.92
C GLY A 324 -20.17 4.29 18.76
N GLU A 325 -19.10 4.84 18.16
CA GLU A 325 -17.94 5.34 18.92
C GLU A 325 -18.35 6.53 19.79
N THR A 326 -18.27 6.37 21.12
CA THR A 326 -18.57 7.40 22.10
C THR A 326 -17.35 8.33 22.31
N GLU A 327 -17.46 9.37 23.14
CA GLU A 327 -16.33 10.23 23.48
C GLU A 327 -15.36 9.51 24.44
N GLU A 328 -15.87 8.63 25.29
CA GLU A 328 -15.09 7.78 26.19
C GLU A 328 -14.23 6.83 25.37
N GLU A 329 -14.82 6.07 24.42
CA GLU A 329 -14.13 5.15 23.55
C GLU A 329 -13.06 5.86 22.68
N PHE A 330 -13.38 7.06 22.21
CA PHE A 330 -12.39 7.87 21.49
C PHE A 330 -11.24 8.33 22.39
N SER A 331 -11.53 8.69 23.65
CA SER A 331 -10.52 9.06 24.65
C SER A 331 -9.62 7.87 25.00
N GLU A 332 -10.16 6.65 25.07
CA GLU A 332 -9.40 5.41 25.21
C GLU A 332 -8.44 5.23 24.02
N THR A 333 -8.95 5.41 22.79
CA THR A 333 -8.12 5.34 21.58
C THR A 333 -6.96 6.34 21.61
N LEU A 334 -7.22 7.60 22.01
CA LEU A 334 -6.16 8.62 22.12
C LEU A 334 -5.09 8.22 23.14
N ARG A 335 -5.52 7.74 24.32
CA ARG A 335 -4.62 7.28 25.39
C ARG A 335 -3.78 6.11 24.90
N PHE A 336 -4.41 5.08 24.30
CA PHE A 336 -3.72 3.91 23.80
C PHE A 336 -2.68 4.25 22.72
N VAL A 337 -3.00 5.14 21.78
CA VAL A 337 -2.07 5.62 20.75
C VAL A 337 -0.86 6.29 21.39
N SER A 338 -1.06 7.14 22.40
CA SER A 338 0.01 7.81 23.14
C SER A 338 0.89 6.83 23.94
N GLU A 339 0.28 5.77 24.51
CA GLU A 339 1.02 4.74 25.28
C GLU A 339 1.88 3.86 24.37
N ILE A 340 1.36 3.47 23.18
CA ILE A 340 2.09 2.62 22.24
C ILE A 340 3.26 3.37 21.58
N ARG A 341 3.19 4.70 21.41
CA ARG A 341 4.23 5.52 20.77
C ARG A 341 4.57 5.01 19.37
N PHE A 342 3.62 5.16 18.47
CA PHE A 342 3.82 4.79 17.07
C PHE A 342 4.83 5.72 16.40
N SER A 343 5.67 5.17 15.53
CA SER A 343 6.54 5.98 14.67
C SER A 343 5.74 6.81 13.66
N ARG A 344 4.56 6.32 13.26
CA ARG A 344 3.62 7.00 12.38
C ARG A 344 2.23 6.38 12.47
N THR A 345 1.19 7.22 12.39
CA THR A 345 -0.20 6.76 12.28
C THR A 345 -0.86 7.33 11.02
N HIS A 346 -1.65 6.52 10.32
CA HIS A 346 -2.48 6.95 9.21
C HIS A 346 -3.92 7.07 9.68
N ILE A 347 -4.43 8.29 9.75
CA ILE A 347 -5.74 8.61 10.33
C ILE A 347 -6.78 8.75 9.23
N PHE A 348 -7.82 7.94 9.28
CA PHE A 348 -8.96 7.97 8.38
C PHE A 348 -10.24 8.31 9.15
N LYS A 349 -11.08 9.14 8.58
CA LYS A 349 -12.46 9.27 9.04
C LYS A 349 -13.26 8.08 8.55
N TYR A 350 -14.10 7.47 9.39
CA TYR A 350 -14.99 6.43 8.93
C TYR A 350 -15.82 6.89 7.72
N SER A 351 -15.74 6.12 6.66
CA SER A 351 -16.47 6.35 5.41
C SER A 351 -17.54 5.28 5.23
N VAL A 352 -18.79 5.67 5.17
CA VAL A 352 -19.91 4.75 4.97
C VAL A 352 -19.80 4.08 3.60
N ARG A 353 -19.66 2.75 3.56
CA ARG A 353 -19.59 1.98 2.31
C ARG A 353 -20.85 1.15 2.16
N LYS A 354 -21.60 1.40 1.07
CA LYS A 354 -22.81 0.64 0.73
C LYS A 354 -22.47 -0.85 0.64
N GLY A 355 -23.30 -1.71 1.21
CA GLY A 355 -23.07 -3.16 1.22
C GLY A 355 -22.31 -3.68 2.45
N THR A 356 -21.58 -2.84 3.18
CA THR A 356 -20.90 -3.26 4.41
C THR A 356 -21.84 -3.34 5.61
N ALA A 357 -21.47 -4.17 6.60
CA ALA A 357 -22.24 -4.28 7.83
C ALA A 357 -22.27 -2.96 8.62
N ALA A 358 -21.14 -2.24 8.69
CA ALA A 358 -21.02 -0.97 9.39
C ALA A 358 -21.91 0.14 8.80
N ALA A 359 -22.20 0.09 7.49
CA ALA A 359 -23.13 1.06 6.89
C ALA A 359 -24.56 0.96 7.43
N LYS A 360 -24.94 -0.21 7.96
CA LYS A 360 -26.27 -0.48 8.50
C LYS A 360 -26.34 -0.34 10.04
N MET A 361 -25.23 -0.08 10.70
CA MET A 361 -25.18 0.09 12.15
C MET A 361 -25.84 1.40 12.56
N ALA A 362 -26.56 1.38 13.67
CA ALA A 362 -27.04 2.58 14.34
C ALA A 362 -25.87 3.41 14.91
N GLY A 363 -26.14 4.63 15.34
CA GLY A 363 -25.12 5.47 15.97
C GLY A 363 -24.06 5.99 15.00
N GLN A 364 -24.43 6.24 13.74
CA GLN A 364 -23.53 6.89 12.76
C GLN A 364 -23.04 8.24 13.32
N VAL A 365 -21.72 8.37 13.45
CA VAL A 365 -21.08 9.55 14.03
C VAL A 365 -21.19 10.73 13.03
N PRO A 366 -21.61 11.93 13.47
CA PRO A 366 -21.70 13.11 12.61
C PRO A 366 -20.33 13.52 12.04
N GLU A 367 -20.32 14.03 10.80
CA GLU A 367 -19.08 14.39 10.09
C GLU A 367 -18.22 15.41 10.86
N LYS A 368 -18.86 16.40 11.53
CA LYS A 368 -18.18 17.39 12.37
C LYS A 368 -17.40 16.72 13.52
N VAL A 369 -17.97 15.67 14.13
CA VAL A 369 -17.33 14.92 15.23
C VAL A 369 -16.17 14.10 14.67
N LYS A 370 -16.35 13.38 13.54
CA LYS A 370 -15.26 12.66 12.86
C LYS A 370 -14.10 13.60 12.55
N GLN A 371 -14.38 14.78 12.04
CA GLN A 371 -13.37 15.79 11.71
C GLN A 371 -12.59 16.23 12.95
N ALA A 372 -13.28 16.51 14.06
CA ALA A 372 -12.65 16.92 15.31
C ALA A 372 -11.76 15.80 15.90
N ARG A 373 -12.26 14.55 15.91
CA ARG A 373 -11.49 13.38 16.37
C ARG A 373 -10.27 13.12 15.50
N SER A 374 -10.44 13.14 14.18
CA SER A 374 -9.33 12.98 13.23
C SER A 374 -8.26 14.07 13.43
N ALA A 375 -8.64 15.32 13.67
CA ALA A 375 -7.70 16.40 13.92
C ALA A 375 -6.86 16.18 15.18
N LYS A 376 -7.47 15.72 16.29
CA LYS A 376 -6.75 15.38 17.54
C LYS A 376 -5.72 14.27 17.31
N LEU A 377 -6.10 13.20 16.60
CA LEU A 377 -5.19 12.09 16.26
C LEU A 377 -4.03 12.54 15.35
N ILE A 378 -4.31 13.38 14.35
CA ILE A 378 -3.27 13.94 13.47
C ILE A 378 -2.28 14.82 14.24
N GLU A 379 -2.75 15.57 15.22
CA GLU A 379 -1.87 16.37 16.08
C GLU A 379 -0.97 15.50 16.94
N LEU A 380 -1.52 14.42 17.51
CA LEU A 380 -0.74 13.43 18.26
C LEU A 380 0.31 12.77 17.37
N ASP A 381 -0.08 12.29 16.17
CA ASP A 381 0.84 11.70 15.19
C ASP A 381 2.01 12.62 14.84
N LYS A 382 1.75 13.92 14.65
CA LYS A 382 2.82 14.89 14.35
C LYS A 382 3.85 14.97 15.47
N LYS A 383 3.42 14.96 16.73
CA LYS A 383 4.30 15.00 17.91
C LYS A 383 5.11 13.70 18.01
N GLU A 384 4.43 12.55 17.93
CA GLU A 384 5.09 11.24 18.07
C GLU A 384 6.11 10.98 16.97
N ARG A 385 5.84 11.40 15.72
CA ARG A 385 6.81 11.30 14.61
C ARG A 385 8.09 12.07 14.87
N VAL A 386 8.00 13.29 15.42
CA VAL A 386 9.18 14.09 15.76
C VAL A 386 9.97 13.41 16.86
N VAL A 387 9.31 12.99 17.95
CA VAL A 387 9.93 12.27 19.06
C VAL A 387 10.63 10.98 18.58
N TYR A 388 9.97 10.22 17.71
CA TYR A 388 10.58 9.02 17.14
C TYR A 388 11.80 9.34 16.29
N ALA A 389 11.75 10.35 15.44
CA ALA A 389 12.89 10.77 14.62
C ALA A 389 14.04 11.30 15.49
N GLU A 390 13.77 12.06 16.56
CA GLU A 390 14.78 12.57 17.51
C GLU A 390 15.57 11.45 18.18
N SER A 391 14.98 10.25 18.34
CA SER A 391 15.67 9.11 18.93
C SER A 391 16.86 8.59 18.09
N PHE A 392 16.98 9.02 16.84
CA PHE A 392 18.07 8.69 15.92
C PHE A 392 19.20 9.73 15.91
N LEU A 393 19.04 10.88 16.56
CA LEU A 393 20.08 11.91 16.59
C LEU A 393 21.38 11.35 17.18
N GLY A 394 22.48 11.62 16.49
CA GLY A 394 23.81 11.15 16.89
C GLY A 394 24.05 9.65 16.67
N LYS A 395 23.08 8.90 16.16
CA LYS A 395 23.23 7.49 15.84
C LYS A 395 23.46 7.28 14.34
N LYS A 396 24.27 6.30 13.99
CA LYS A 396 24.53 5.92 12.61
C LYS A 396 23.31 5.21 12.03
N VAL A 397 22.79 5.70 10.90
CA VAL A 397 21.63 5.14 10.21
C VAL A 397 21.97 4.87 8.74
N SER A 398 21.47 3.78 8.20
CA SER A 398 21.61 3.42 6.79
C SER A 398 20.45 4.01 6.00
N VAL A 399 20.73 4.86 5.00
CA VAL A 399 19.74 5.60 4.20
C VAL A 399 19.82 5.17 2.75
N LEU A 400 18.69 4.76 2.16
CA LEU A 400 18.54 4.60 0.72
C LEU A 400 18.01 5.92 0.15
N PHE A 401 18.79 6.54 -0.77
CA PHE A 401 18.44 7.78 -1.41
C PHE A 401 17.65 7.56 -2.70
N GLU A 402 16.59 8.36 -2.90
CA GLU A 402 15.63 8.17 -3.99
C GLU A 402 15.62 9.33 -4.98
N GLU A 403 15.50 10.55 -4.49
CA GLU A 403 15.26 11.71 -5.36
C GLU A 403 16.12 12.92 -5.02
N ARG A 404 16.49 13.64 -6.06
CA ARG A 404 17.05 14.98 -5.90
C ARG A 404 15.97 15.95 -5.43
N ALA A 405 16.35 16.85 -4.55
CA ALA A 405 15.43 17.85 -4.01
C ALA A 405 16.13 19.21 -3.87
N VAL A 406 15.33 20.26 -3.82
CA VAL A 406 15.77 21.58 -3.36
C VAL A 406 14.99 21.89 -2.09
N VAL A 407 15.70 21.96 -0.97
CA VAL A 407 15.11 22.21 0.34
C VAL A 407 15.66 23.54 0.87
N SER A 408 14.79 24.52 1.13
CA SER A 408 15.19 25.88 1.54
C SER A 408 16.24 26.51 0.64
N GLY A 409 16.09 26.34 -0.68
CA GLY A 409 17.00 26.90 -1.69
C GLY A 409 18.35 26.17 -1.85
N LYS A 410 18.60 25.10 -1.10
CA LYS A 410 19.84 24.30 -1.16
C LYS A 410 19.61 22.95 -1.83
N LYS A 411 20.61 22.48 -2.58
CA LYS A 411 20.60 21.13 -3.16
C LYS A 411 20.64 20.09 -2.06
N ALA A 412 19.79 19.07 -2.18
CA ALA A 412 19.70 17.97 -1.25
C ALA A 412 19.28 16.69 -1.97
N PHE A 413 19.46 15.55 -1.31
CA PHE A 413 18.84 14.29 -1.67
C PHE A 413 17.88 13.87 -0.56
N LYS A 414 16.78 13.26 -0.95
CA LYS A 414 15.81 12.64 -0.03
C LYS A 414 15.89 11.13 -0.14
N GLY A 415 15.71 10.48 1.00
CA GLY A 415 15.69 9.04 1.11
C GLY A 415 14.99 8.58 2.38
N TYR A 416 15.16 7.30 2.68
CA TYR A 416 14.55 6.69 3.87
C TYR A 416 15.56 5.78 4.58
N THR A 417 15.50 5.81 5.91
CA THR A 417 16.24 4.84 6.73
C THR A 417 15.59 3.45 6.64
N ARG A 418 16.24 2.44 7.21
CA ARG A 418 15.65 1.09 7.33
C ARG A 418 14.34 1.10 8.12
N GLU A 419 14.23 1.97 9.12
CA GLU A 419 13.04 2.20 9.96
C GLU A 419 11.96 3.02 9.25
N TYR A 420 12.21 3.39 7.99
CA TYR A 420 11.30 4.20 7.18
C TYR A 420 11.12 5.65 7.65
N VAL A 421 12.14 6.19 8.35
CA VAL A 421 12.18 7.60 8.70
C VAL A 421 12.67 8.39 7.48
N PRO A 422 11.95 9.45 7.05
CA PRO A 422 12.40 10.30 5.94
C PRO A 422 13.72 10.99 6.29
N PHE A 423 14.63 11.09 5.34
CA PHE A 423 15.94 11.67 5.51
C PHE A 423 16.22 12.73 4.43
N ILE A 424 16.77 13.87 4.83
CA ILE A 424 17.24 14.95 3.95
C ILE A 424 18.74 15.07 4.12
N PHE A 425 19.49 14.88 3.05
CA PHE A 425 20.92 15.06 3.05
C PHE A 425 21.31 16.22 2.13
N TYR A 426 21.85 17.28 2.73
CA TYR A 426 22.34 18.43 1.97
C TYR A 426 23.70 18.10 1.34
N THR A 427 23.72 17.88 0.05
CA THR A 427 24.91 17.52 -0.73
C THR A 427 24.78 17.96 -2.19
N GLY A 428 25.91 18.15 -2.85
CA GLY A 428 25.98 18.36 -4.32
C GLY A 428 26.18 17.07 -5.11
N ARG A 429 26.45 15.92 -4.43
CA ARG A 429 26.68 14.62 -5.08
C ARG A 429 25.37 14.05 -5.65
N ASP A 430 25.49 13.19 -6.65
CA ASP A 430 24.38 12.35 -7.10
C ASP A 430 24.34 11.07 -6.25
N LEU A 431 23.25 10.83 -5.59
CA LEU A 431 23.07 9.70 -4.68
C LEU A 431 21.87 8.83 -5.05
N ALA A 432 21.30 9.00 -6.24
CA ALA A 432 20.15 8.21 -6.66
C ALA A 432 20.45 6.70 -6.55
N ASN A 433 19.58 5.96 -5.87
CA ASN A 433 19.72 4.53 -5.61
C ASN A 433 20.96 4.11 -4.78
N GLU A 434 21.58 5.06 -4.06
CA GLU A 434 22.70 4.75 -3.15
C GLU A 434 22.21 4.48 -1.73
N ILE A 435 22.85 3.48 -1.10
CA ILE A 435 22.67 3.22 0.34
C ILE A 435 23.91 3.73 1.07
N ILE A 436 23.73 4.71 1.94
CA ILE A 436 24.82 5.36 2.65
C ILE A 436 24.54 5.39 4.15
N GLU A 437 25.57 5.16 4.95
CA GLU A 437 25.50 5.33 6.39
C GLU A 437 25.81 6.78 6.77
N LEU A 438 24.90 7.42 7.50
CA LEU A 438 24.98 8.80 7.94
C LEU A 438 24.59 8.93 9.40
N VAL A 439 25.07 10.00 10.03
CA VAL A 439 24.67 10.41 11.37
C VAL A 439 23.82 11.69 11.22
N PRO A 440 22.52 11.66 11.55
CA PRO A 440 21.69 12.86 11.50
C PRO A 440 22.10 13.86 12.59
N ASP A 441 22.13 15.14 12.22
CA ASP A 441 22.45 16.26 13.11
C ASP A 441 21.20 16.95 13.67
N SER A 442 20.08 16.87 12.97
CA SER A 442 18.86 17.56 13.36
C SER A 442 17.59 16.85 12.81
N VAL A 443 16.43 17.29 13.31
CA VAL A 443 15.12 16.80 12.90
C VAL A 443 14.24 17.99 12.49
N THR A 444 13.50 17.87 11.39
CA THR A 444 12.52 18.89 10.99
C THR A 444 11.24 18.80 11.82
N SER A 445 10.43 19.86 11.83
CA SER A 445 9.09 19.84 12.45
C SER A 445 8.13 18.80 11.86
N ARG A 446 8.52 18.13 10.76
CA ARG A 446 7.77 17.05 10.12
C ARG A 446 8.30 15.66 10.48
N GLY A 447 9.33 15.58 11.36
CA GLY A 447 9.97 14.31 11.71
C GLY A 447 10.88 13.74 10.61
N GLU A 448 11.50 14.60 9.79
CA GLU A 448 12.50 14.20 8.81
C GLU A 448 13.89 14.37 9.44
N LEU A 449 14.73 13.36 9.36
CA LEU A 449 16.13 13.43 9.76
C LEU A 449 16.92 14.27 8.77
N VAL A 450 17.90 15.00 9.27
CA VAL A 450 18.74 15.89 8.45
C VAL A 450 20.21 15.63 8.71
N ALA A 451 21.02 15.61 7.67
CA ALA A 451 22.48 15.73 7.74
C ALA A 451 23.02 16.60 6.63
N ARG A 452 24.26 17.01 6.77
CA ARG A 452 24.97 17.88 5.80
C ARG A 452 26.31 17.27 5.45
N ASP A 453 26.68 17.39 4.16
CA ASP A 453 28.03 17.08 3.71
C ASP A 453 29.01 18.13 4.29
N GLU A 454 30.14 17.69 4.84
CA GLU A 454 31.15 18.59 5.42
C GLU A 454 31.63 19.65 4.41
N VAL A 455 31.61 19.34 3.13
CA VAL A 455 31.97 20.27 2.04
C VAL A 455 30.95 21.40 1.87
N CYS A 456 29.68 21.20 2.26
CA CYS A 456 28.62 22.22 2.18
C CYS A 456 28.62 23.22 3.34
N THR A 457 29.39 22.99 4.39
CA THR A 457 29.50 23.88 5.56
C THR A 457 30.48 25.05 5.36
N GLN A 458 31.34 25.00 4.34
CA GLN A 458 32.37 26.04 4.08
C GLN A 458 31.93 27.20 3.18
N SER A 459 30.69 27.23 2.70
CA SER A 459 30.21 28.30 1.79
C SER A 459 29.29 29.35 2.44
N VAL A 460 29.36 29.52 3.76
CA VAL A 460 28.69 30.60 4.49
C VAL A 460 29.73 31.31 5.39
N ASN A 461 30.57 32.13 4.76
CA ASN A 461 31.25 33.24 5.40
C ASN A 461 31.21 34.45 4.42
#